data_0555ac0b4458e4dc25adcdb981734303
#
_entry.id   0555ac0b4458e4dc25adcdb981734303
#
_cell.length_a   1.000
_cell.length_b   1.000
_cell.length_c   1.000
_cell.angle_alpha   90.00
_cell.angle_beta   90.00
_cell.angle_gamma   90.00
#
_symmetry.space_group_name_H-M   'P 1'
#
loop_
_entity.id
_entity.type
_entity.pdbx_description
1 polymer ?
#
loop_
_entity_poly.entity_id
_entity_poly.type
_entity_poly.pdbx_seq_one_letter_code
_entity_poly.pdbx_strand_id
1 'polypeptide(L)'
;MQKKQQQEVPNSQNIMATILSSIPKDANVTKIDYEGPRIALYTKTPRFLMENNSIISNLVKEIKKRIVIRIDESIRKNEDDVRKIINEKVPKEANLQGIYFDTTTGEVSIEVKRPWLCQRNAEEFSHAEIAEKTGWKLRVRKSTNKPSNTIQAINYQLKLSASERGKPSQMLKA
;
A
#
# COMPACT_ATOMS: atom_id res chain seq x y z
N MET A 1 -46.34 18.24 3.24
CA MET A 1 -45.11 18.91 2.74
C MET A 1 -43.93 18.39 3.54
N GLN A 2 -43.24 17.41 2.99
CA GLN A 2 -42.00 16.86 3.58
C GLN A 2 -40.87 17.77 3.17
N LYS A 3 -40.24 18.46 4.14
CA LYS A 3 -39.01 19.18 3.94
C LYS A 3 -37.87 18.15 3.63
N LYS A 4 -37.41 18.16 2.40
CA LYS A 4 -36.16 17.50 2.03
C LYS A 4 -35.04 18.16 2.84
N GLN A 5 -34.49 17.46 3.82
CA GLN A 5 -33.25 17.85 4.46
C GLN A 5 -32.16 17.80 3.37
N GLN A 6 -31.72 18.97 2.94
CA GLN A 6 -30.51 19.12 2.16
C GLN A 6 -29.36 18.67 3.07
N GLN A 7 -28.77 17.49 2.75
CA GLN A 7 -27.51 17.09 3.34
C GLN A 7 -26.45 18.08 2.85
N GLU A 8 -26.05 18.97 3.75
CA GLU A 8 -24.89 19.84 3.53
C GLU A 8 -23.67 18.95 3.26
N VAL A 9 -23.02 19.17 2.13
CA VAL A 9 -21.71 18.57 1.83
C VAL A 9 -20.73 19.14 2.86
N PRO A 10 -20.11 18.32 3.72
CA PRO A 10 -19.24 18.84 4.76
C PRO A 10 -18.07 19.60 4.14
N ASN A 11 -17.90 20.85 4.55
CA ASN A 11 -16.78 21.69 4.16
C ASN A 11 -15.46 21.07 4.68
N SER A 12 -14.35 21.24 3.94
CA SER A 12 -13.05 20.65 4.28
C SER A 12 -12.56 20.93 5.72
N GLN A 13 -12.90 22.08 6.26
CA GLN A 13 -12.61 22.43 7.67
C GLN A 13 -13.41 21.58 8.66
N ASN A 14 -14.67 21.30 8.37
CA ASN A 14 -15.51 20.43 9.19
C ASN A 14 -15.01 18.97 9.17
N ILE A 15 -14.51 18.51 8.04
CA ILE A 15 -13.99 17.13 7.90
C ILE A 15 -12.77 16.92 8.82
N MET A 16 -11.81 17.84 8.81
CA MET A 16 -10.62 17.76 9.68
C MET A 16 -10.98 17.80 11.15
N ALA A 17 -11.89 18.70 11.55
CA ALA A 17 -12.38 18.80 12.93
C ALA A 17 -13.10 17.52 13.37
N THR A 18 -13.95 16.95 12.51
CA THR A 18 -14.64 15.69 12.76
C THR A 18 -13.65 14.54 12.96
N ILE A 19 -12.62 14.42 12.11
CA ILE A 19 -11.59 13.41 12.24
C ILE A 19 -10.86 13.53 13.58
N LEU A 20 -10.40 14.73 13.92
CA LEU A 20 -9.65 14.99 15.16
C LEU A 20 -10.47 14.70 16.42
N SER A 21 -11.78 14.98 16.38
CA SER A 21 -12.67 14.71 17.52
C SER A 21 -13.06 13.24 17.67
N SER A 22 -13.08 12.49 16.57
CA SER A 22 -13.54 11.10 16.55
C SER A 22 -12.42 10.08 16.75
N ILE A 23 -11.14 10.47 16.56
CA ILE A 23 -10.01 9.59 16.72
C ILE A 23 -9.51 9.60 18.16
N PRO A 24 -9.37 8.42 18.80
CA PRO A 24 -8.76 8.31 20.12
C PRO A 24 -7.31 8.81 20.14
N LYS A 25 -6.88 9.37 21.27
CA LYS A 25 -5.49 9.82 21.45
C LYS A 25 -4.46 8.67 21.29
N ASP A 26 -4.87 7.46 21.64
CA ASP A 26 -4.03 6.25 21.52
C ASP A 26 -3.66 5.90 20.06
N ALA A 27 -4.44 6.41 19.10
CA ALA A 27 -4.13 6.28 17.69
C ALA A 27 -2.89 7.09 17.25
N ASN A 28 -2.43 8.02 18.10
CA ASN A 28 -1.23 8.84 17.90
C ASN A 28 -1.09 9.37 16.46
N VAL A 29 -2.15 10.00 15.97
CA VAL A 29 -2.19 10.62 14.65
C VAL A 29 -1.36 11.89 14.65
N THR A 30 -0.33 11.92 13.82
CA THR A 30 0.62 13.04 13.75
C THR A 30 0.30 14.04 12.66
N LYS A 31 -0.32 13.58 11.58
CA LYS A 31 -0.65 14.41 10.41
C LYS A 31 -1.91 13.87 9.73
N ILE A 32 -2.71 14.78 9.19
CA ILE A 32 -3.84 14.48 8.32
C ILE A 32 -3.61 15.24 7.03
N ASP A 33 -3.70 14.57 5.89
CA ASP A 33 -3.45 15.18 4.58
C ASP A 33 -4.45 14.67 3.54
N TYR A 34 -4.65 15.44 2.49
CA TYR A 34 -5.45 15.01 1.34
C TYR A 34 -4.56 14.34 0.30
N GLU A 35 -4.90 13.11 -0.07
CA GLU A 35 -4.30 12.39 -1.20
C GLU A 35 -5.34 12.25 -2.32
N GLY A 36 -5.51 13.27 -3.14
CA GLY A 36 -6.58 13.34 -4.12
C GLY A 36 -7.97 13.23 -3.46
N PRO A 37 -8.80 12.25 -3.84
CA PRO A 37 -10.14 12.06 -3.26
C PRO A 37 -10.12 11.38 -1.88
N ARG A 38 -8.96 10.96 -1.40
CA ARG A 38 -8.78 10.24 -0.13
C ARG A 38 -8.16 11.13 0.93
N ILE A 39 -8.36 10.75 2.19
CA ILE A 39 -7.70 11.38 3.34
C ILE A 39 -6.69 10.40 3.91
N ALA A 40 -5.44 10.84 4.04
CA ALA A 40 -4.37 10.10 4.66
C ALA A 40 -4.21 10.47 6.13
N LEU A 41 -4.28 9.48 7.01
CA LEU A 41 -3.98 9.61 8.43
C LEU A 41 -2.60 9.03 8.71
N TYR A 42 -1.67 9.88 9.12
CA TYR A 42 -0.32 9.47 9.50
C TYR A 42 -0.28 9.15 10.99
N THR A 43 0.14 7.97 11.35
CA THR A 43 0.18 7.49 12.73
C THR A 43 1.54 6.91 13.11
N LYS A 44 1.90 7.04 14.39
CA LYS A 44 3.04 6.35 15.00
C LYS A 44 2.66 5.01 15.63
N THR A 45 1.36 4.74 15.78
CA THR A 45 0.84 3.48 16.31
C THR A 45 -0.08 2.78 15.30
N PRO A 46 0.50 2.30 14.15
CA PRO A 46 -0.31 1.72 13.08
C PRO A 46 -1.12 0.51 13.52
N ARG A 47 -0.58 -0.30 14.44
CA ARG A 47 -1.24 -1.46 14.97
C ARG A 47 -2.59 -1.14 15.59
N PHE A 48 -2.66 -0.07 16.38
CA PHE A 48 -3.91 0.36 17.03
C PHE A 48 -5.02 0.61 16.02
N LEU A 49 -4.75 1.39 14.97
CA LEU A 49 -5.74 1.67 13.92
C LEU A 49 -6.07 0.47 13.04
N MET A 50 -5.10 -0.40 12.80
CA MET A 50 -5.30 -1.62 11.98
C MET A 50 -6.12 -2.68 12.71
N GLU A 51 -5.97 -2.81 14.03
CA GLU A 51 -6.75 -3.73 14.85
C GLU A 51 -8.16 -3.17 15.17
N ASN A 52 -8.31 -1.85 15.23
CA ASN A 52 -9.58 -1.17 15.52
C ASN A 52 -10.23 -0.58 14.25
N ASN A 53 -10.43 -1.40 13.24
CA ASN A 53 -11.02 -0.99 11.95
C ASN A 53 -12.40 -0.32 12.07
N SER A 54 -13.15 -0.58 13.13
CA SER A 54 -14.46 0.04 13.39
C SER A 54 -14.38 1.54 13.51
N ILE A 55 -13.32 2.08 14.10
CA ILE A 55 -13.08 3.53 14.22
C ILE A 55 -13.02 4.17 12.83
N ILE A 56 -12.19 3.60 11.95
CA ILE A 56 -12.02 4.09 10.58
C ILE A 56 -13.32 3.92 9.78
N SER A 57 -14.01 2.79 9.90
CA SER A 57 -15.25 2.51 9.17
C SER A 57 -16.37 3.51 9.58
N ASN A 58 -16.49 3.82 10.86
CA ASN A 58 -17.46 4.80 11.34
C ASN A 58 -17.13 6.20 10.84
N LEU A 59 -15.85 6.56 10.88
CA LEU A 59 -15.39 7.86 10.41
C LEU A 59 -15.63 8.03 8.89
N VAL A 60 -15.35 7.00 8.08
CA VAL A 60 -15.65 7.00 6.63
C VAL A 60 -17.14 7.18 6.35
N LYS A 61 -18.01 6.55 7.15
CA LYS A 61 -19.47 6.71 7.02
C LYS A 61 -19.92 8.15 7.34
N GLU A 62 -19.30 8.77 8.32
CA GLU A 62 -19.62 10.12 8.76
C GLU A 62 -19.14 11.18 7.75
N ILE A 63 -17.87 11.12 7.34
CA ILE A 63 -17.29 12.12 6.45
C ILE A 63 -17.53 11.87 4.96
N LYS A 64 -18.03 10.69 4.59
CA LYS A 64 -18.28 10.26 3.19
C LYS A 64 -17.05 10.31 2.28
N LYS A 65 -15.86 10.12 2.86
CA LYS A 65 -14.59 10.05 2.13
C LYS A 65 -13.79 8.83 2.54
N ARG A 66 -13.00 8.29 1.62
CA ARG A 66 -12.09 7.18 1.92
C ARG A 66 -10.94 7.67 2.79
N ILE A 67 -10.60 6.87 3.80
CA ILE A 67 -9.45 7.09 4.66
C ILE A 67 -8.40 6.02 4.39
N VAL A 68 -7.16 6.46 4.26
CA VAL A 68 -5.97 5.60 4.14
C VAL A 68 -5.09 5.82 5.35
N ILE A 69 -4.71 4.73 6.01
CA ILE A 69 -3.76 4.78 7.11
C ILE A 69 -2.36 4.79 6.51
N ARG A 70 -1.57 5.81 6.87
CA ARG A 70 -0.15 5.94 6.56
C ARG A 70 0.65 5.86 7.84
N ILE A 71 1.87 5.39 7.75
CA ILE A 71 2.78 5.32 8.89
C ILE A 71 3.70 6.52 8.85
N ASP A 72 3.87 7.17 10.00
CA ASP A 72 4.76 8.32 10.14
C ASP A 72 6.19 7.95 9.75
N GLU A 73 6.83 8.80 8.96
CA GLU A 73 8.19 8.53 8.46
C GLU A 73 9.22 8.39 9.57
N SER A 74 9.00 9.04 10.70
CA SER A 74 9.95 9.03 11.82
C SER A 74 10.17 7.64 12.46
N ILE A 75 9.22 6.71 12.28
CA ILE A 75 9.31 5.36 12.82
C ILE A 75 9.73 4.31 11.79
N ARG A 76 9.94 4.71 10.54
CA ARG A 76 10.37 3.79 9.48
C ARG A 76 11.79 3.29 9.72
N LYS A 77 11.96 1.98 9.68
CA LYS A 77 13.29 1.37 9.66
C LYS A 77 13.89 1.37 8.26
N ASN A 78 15.20 1.20 8.18
CA ASN A 78 15.87 1.09 6.89
C ASN A 78 15.45 -0.20 6.15
N GLU A 79 15.61 -0.20 4.84
CA GLU A 79 15.14 -1.29 3.98
C GLU A 79 15.81 -2.63 4.31
N ASP A 80 17.08 -2.65 4.68
CA ASP A 80 17.82 -3.88 4.97
C ASP A 80 17.29 -4.57 6.22
N ASP A 81 17.00 -3.82 7.28
CA ASP A 81 16.41 -4.37 8.50
C ASP A 81 14.99 -4.87 8.27
N VAL A 82 14.22 -4.14 7.45
CA VAL A 82 12.87 -4.54 7.07
C VAL A 82 12.90 -5.83 6.25
N ARG A 83 13.85 -5.99 5.32
CA ARG A 83 14.04 -7.25 4.56
C ARG A 83 14.29 -8.43 5.48
N LYS A 84 15.14 -8.27 6.49
CA LYS A 84 15.41 -9.32 7.50
C LYS A 84 14.13 -9.71 8.24
N ILE A 85 13.39 -8.73 8.76
CA ILE A 85 12.15 -8.96 9.50
C ILE A 85 11.11 -9.67 8.62
N ILE A 86 10.96 -9.24 7.37
CA ILE A 86 10.02 -9.87 6.44
C ILE A 86 10.43 -11.32 6.14
N ASN A 87 11.71 -11.58 5.88
CA ASN A 87 12.20 -12.93 5.63
C ASN A 87 12.00 -13.88 6.82
N GLU A 88 12.07 -13.36 8.05
CA GLU A 88 11.81 -14.14 9.26
C GLU A 88 10.33 -14.41 9.48
N LYS A 89 9.47 -13.43 9.16
CA LYS A 89 8.02 -13.49 9.44
C LYS A 89 7.21 -14.17 8.35
N VAL A 90 7.63 -14.09 7.11
CA VAL A 90 6.91 -14.74 6.00
C VAL A 90 7.07 -16.25 6.08
N PRO A 91 5.97 -17.02 6.10
CA PRO A 91 6.05 -18.48 6.09
C PRO A 91 6.84 -18.99 4.87
N LYS A 92 7.69 -19.96 5.07
CA LYS A 92 8.49 -20.58 3.98
C LYS A 92 7.61 -21.17 2.87
N GLU A 93 6.46 -21.70 3.27
CA GLU A 93 5.46 -22.28 2.38
C GLU A 93 4.82 -21.23 1.43
N ALA A 94 4.81 -19.96 1.83
CA ALA A 94 4.33 -18.86 0.98
C ALA A 94 5.20 -18.64 -0.24
N ASN A 95 6.47 -19.06 -0.18
CA ASN A 95 7.46 -18.95 -1.23
C ASN A 95 7.66 -17.49 -1.72
N LEU A 96 8.33 -16.71 -0.88
CA LEU A 96 8.65 -15.32 -1.14
C LEU A 96 9.57 -15.19 -2.36
N GLN A 97 9.15 -14.38 -3.33
CA GLN A 97 9.87 -14.16 -4.59
C GLN A 97 10.56 -12.79 -4.66
N GLY A 98 10.00 -11.78 -4.03
CA GLY A 98 10.56 -10.43 -4.06
C GLY A 98 9.99 -9.52 -2.98
N ILE A 99 10.77 -8.50 -2.64
CA ILE A 99 10.41 -7.45 -1.68
C ILE A 99 10.71 -6.12 -2.35
N TYR A 100 9.69 -5.25 -2.45
CA TYR A 100 9.77 -3.95 -3.12
C TYR A 100 9.32 -2.84 -2.18
N PHE A 101 10.08 -1.76 -2.12
CA PHE A 101 9.80 -0.61 -1.27
C PHE A 101 9.29 0.57 -2.09
N ASP A 102 8.21 1.18 -1.61
CA ASP A 102 7.74 2.47 -2.08
C ASP A 102 7.93 3.50 -0.97
N THR A 103 9.00 4.27 -1.07
CA THR A 103 9.36 5.28 -0.08
C THR A 103 8.37 6.45 -0.05
N THR A 104 7.69 6.72 -1.16
CA THR A 104 6.72 7.81 -1.27
C THR A 104 5.50 7.55 -0.40
N THR A 105 4.97 6.33 -0.45
CA THR A 105 3.78 5.93 0.30
C THR A 105 4.09 5.24 1.63
N GLY A 106 5.36 4.84 1.85
CA GLY A 106 5.76 4.06 3.01
C GLY A 106 5.19 2.63 2.99
N GLU A 107 5.00 2.08 1.81
CA GLU A 107 4.53 0.72 1.62
C GLU A 107 5.67 -0.22 1.22
N VAL A 108 5.65 -1.43 1.75
CA VAL A 108 6.50 -2.53 1.31
C VAL A 108 5.61 -3.60 0.68
N SER A 109 5.91 -3.94 -0.56
CA SER A 109 5.19 -5.00 -1.29
C SER A 109 6.01 -6.27 -1.28
N ILE A 110 5.41 -7.38 -0.90
CA ILE A 110 6.00 -8.71 -1.04
C ILE A 110 5.30 -9.49 -2.14
N GLU A 111 6.07 -10.16 -2.96
CA GLU A 111 5.57 -11.09 -3.96
C GLU A 111 5.75 -12.52 -3.49
N VAL A 112 4.66 -13.25 -3.38
CA VAL A 112 4.63 -14.64 -2.91
C VAL A 112 3.83 -15.52 -3.86
N LYS A 113 4.19 -16.80 -3.96
CA LYS A 113 3.42 -17.76 -4.78
C LYS A 113 2.08 -18.13 -4.15
N ARG A 114 2.03 -18.17 -2.82
CA ARG A 114 0.84 -18.54 -2.04
C ARG A 114 0.40 -17.38 -1.15
N PRO A 115 -0.28 -16.35 -1.72
CA PRO A 115 -0.63 -15.14 -1.00
C PRO A 115 -1.61 -15.35 0.16
N TRP A 116 -2.41 -16.42 0.13
CA TRP A 116 -3.35 -16.71 1.22
C TRP A 116 -2.67 -17.00 2.56
N LEU A 117 -1.41 -17.46 2.55
CA LEU A 117 -0.63 -17.68 3.78
C LEU A 117 -0.13 -16.37 4.42
N CYS A 118 -0.18 -15.27 3.68
CA CYS A 118 0.26 -13.94 4.11
C CYS A 118 -0.91 -12.92 4.12
N GLN A 119 -2.15 -13.36 4.07
CA GLN A 119 -3.30 -12.46 4.12
C GLN A 119 -3.57 -11.99 5.55
N ARG A 120 -4.35 -10.90 5.68
CA ARG A 120 -4.70 -10.31 6.98
C ARG A 120 -5.39 -11.29 7.94
N ASN A 121 -6.08 -12.29 7.41
CA ASN A 121 -6.81 -13.29 8.16
C ASN A 121 -6.00 -14.58 8.41
N ALA A 122 -4.73 -14.61 8.03
CA ALA A 122 -3.86 -15.74 8.32
C ALA A 122 -3.55 -15.79 9.82
N GLU A 123 -3.68 -16.95 10.44
CA GLU A 123 -3.52 -17.11 11.90
C GLU A 123 -2.09 -16.81 12.35
N GLU A 124 -1.10 -17.10 11.52
CA GLU A 124 0.32 -16.98 11.86
C GLU A 124 1.00 -15.72 11.32
N PHE A 125 0.26 -14.87 10.58
CA PHE A 125 0.85 -13.74 9.88
C PHE A 125 0.08 -12.43 10.14
N SER A 126 0.64 -11.56 10.96
CA SER A 126 0.01 -10.28 11.32
C SER A 126 0.62 -9.10 10.55
N HIS A 127 -0.19 -8.48 9.69
CA HIS A 127 0.17 -7.22 9.01
C HIS A 127 0.39 -6.07 10.00
N ALA A 128 -0.41 -6.04 11.08
CA ALA A 128 -0.31 -5.01 12.10
C ALA A 128 1.01 -5.10 12.88
N GLU A 129 1.46 -6.31 13.21
CA GLU A 129 2.74 -6.53 13.87
C GLU A 129 3.93 -6.12 12.99
N ILE A 130 3.87 -6.44 11.68
CA ILE A 130 4.92 -6.03 10.75
C ILE A 130 4.95 -4.52 10.61
N ALA A 131 3.80 -3.85 10.49
CA ALA A 131 3.72 -2.41 10.43
C ALA A 131 4.30 -1.73 11.68
N GLU A 132 4.01 -2.29 12.87
CA GLU A 132 4.56 -1.80 14.13
C GLU A 132 6.09 -1.98 14.23
N LYS A 133 6.58 -3.16 13.85
CA LYS A 133 8.02 -3.48 13.94
C LYS A 133 8.88 -2.79 12.91
N THR A 134 8.35 -2.56 11.72
CA THR A 134 9.12 -2.03 10.59
C THR A 134 8.87 -0.55 10.30
N GLY A 135 7.71 -0.02 10.69
CA GLY A 135 7.27 1.30 10.26
C GLY A 135 6.88 1.37 8.78
N TRP A 136 6.66 0.22 8.13
CA TRP A 136 6.21 0.11 6.75
C TRP A 136 4.90 -0.64 6.67
N LYS A 137 3.99 -0.17 5.82
CA LYS A 137 2.72 -0.84 5.56
C LYS A 137 2.92 -1.98 4.57
N LEU A 138 2.59 -3.20 4.99
CA LEU A 138 2.74 -4.38 4.15
C LEU A 138 1.62 -4.50 3.11
N ARG A 139 2.01 -4.82 1.88
CA ARG A 139 1.12 -5.22 0.80
C ARG A 139 1.56 -6.58 0.25
N VAL A 140 0.64 -7.52 0.17
CA VAL A 140 0.91 -8.85 -0.38
C VAL A 140 0.41 -8.92 -1.82
N ARG A 141 1.27 -9.35 -2.72
CA ARG A 141 0.95 -9.57 -4.13
C ARG A 141 1.22 -11.02 -4.50
N LYS A 142 0.37 -11.56 -5.37
CA LYS A 142 0.66 -12.85 -5.98
C LYS A 142 1.79 -12.67 -6.98
N SER A 143 2.80 -13.54 -6.87
CA SER A 143 3.86 -13.60 -7.90
C SER A 143 3.23 -13.95 -9.24
N THR A 144 3.49 -13.16 -10.25
CA THR A 144 3.08 -13.45 -11.62
C THR A 144 3.92 -14.62 -12.11
N ASN A 145 3.26 -15.63 -12.68
CA ASN A 145 3.97 -16.68 -13.39
C ASN A 145 4.86 -16.02 -14.47
N LYS A 146 6.04 -16.58 -14.69
CA LYS A 146 6.87 -16.14 -15.83
C LYS A 146 5.98 -16.08 -17.07
N PRO A 147 6.08 -15.01 -17.89
CA PRO A 147 5.31 -14.93 -19.12
C PRO A 147 5.48 -16.21 -19.90
N SER A 148 4.43 -16.65 -20.58
CA SER A 148 4.50 -17.83 -21.47
C SER A 148 5.69 -17.68 -22.44
N ASN A 149 6.23 -18.77 -22.93
CA ASN A 149 7.33 -18.75 -23.90
C ASN A 149 7.00 -17.87 -25.11
N THR A 150 5.74 -17.83 -25.51
CA THR A 150 5.24 -16.96 -26.59
C THR A 150 5.39 -15.48 -26.23
N ILE A 151 4.99 -15.07 -25.03
CA ILE A 151 5.12 -13.67 -24.58
C ILE A 151 6.59 -13.30 -24.42
N GLN A 152 7.44 -14.22 -23.93
CA GLN A 152 8.88 -13.98 -23.84
C GLN A 152 9.50 -13.77 -25.22
N ALA A 153 9.12 -14.58 -26.21
CA ALA A 153 9.57 -14.45 -27.59
C ALA A 153 9.13 -13.10 -28.20
N ILE A 154 7.88 -12.70 -27.98
CA ILE A 154 7.36 -11.40 -28.46
C ILE A 154 8.14 -10.25 -27.82
N ASN A 155 8.36 -10.28 -26.51
CA ASN A 155 9.12 -9.26 -25.80
C ASN A 155 10.57 -9.19 -26.27
N TYR A 156 11.18 -10.33 -26.59
CA TYR A 156 12.52 -10.39 -27.16
C TYR A 156 12.57 -9.73 -28.54
N GLN A 157 11.61 -10.07 -29.43
CA GLN A 157 11.54 -9.47 -30.76
C GLN A 157 11.27 -7.96 -30.70
N LEU A 158 10.41 -7.49 -29.79
CA LEU A 158 10.16 -6.06 -29.58
C LEU A 158 11.42 -5.32 -29.13
N LYS A 159 12.23 -5.93 -28.26
CA LYS A 159 13.52 -5.36 -27.84
C LYS A 159 14.52 -5.30 -28.99
N LEU A 160 14.59 -6.32 -29.84
CA LEU A 160 15.43 -6.33 -31.03
C LEU A 160 15.03 -5.22 -32.00
N SER A 161 13.74 -5.12 -32.34
CA SER A 161 13.25 -4.08 -33.25
C SER A 161 13.46 -2.67 -32.72
N ALA A 162 13.38 -2.47 -31.41
CA ALA A 162 13.70 -1.19 -30.76
C ALA A 162 15.19 -0.85 -30.86
N SER A 163 16.08 -1.86 -30.71
CA SER A 163 17.52 -1.67 -30.88
C SER A 163 17.92 -1.39 -32.31
N GLU A 164 17.24 -1.98 -33.28
CA GLU A 164 17.45 -1.73 -34.71
C GLU A 164 16.99 -0.34 -35.16
N ARG A 165 15.92 0.19 -34.57
CA ARG A 165 15.45 1.56 -34.85
C ARG A 165 16.43 2.65 -34.40
N GLY A 166 17.30 2.35 -33.44
CA GLY A 166 18.35 3.25 -32.96
C GLY A 166 19.62 3.25 -33.82
N LYS A 167 19.74 2.34 -34.80
CA LYS A 167 20.88 2.29 -35.73
C LYS A 167 20.49 2.96 -37.03
N PRO A 168 21.20 4.02 -37.49
CA PRO A 168 21.00 4.52 -38.86
C PRO A 168 21.25 3.33 -39.79
N SER A 169 20.24 3.04 -40.64
CA SER A 169 20.29 1.89 -41.52
C SER A 169 21.52 1.99 -42.43
N GLN A 170 22.49 1.16 -42.25
CA GLN A 170 23.58 0.92 -43.19
C GLN A 170 23.11 0.13 -44.41
N MET A 171 21.81 -0.07 -44.60
CA MET A 171 21.22 -0.85 -45.68
C MET A 171 21.01 -0.08 -46.98
N LEU A 172 21.50 1.12 -47.12
CA LEU A 172 21.46 1.88 -48.38
C LEU A 172 22.84 2.15 -48.98
N LYS A 173 23.76 1.19 -48.88
CA LYS A 173 24.92 1.13 -49.74
C LYS A 173 24.80 -0.12 -50.61
N ALA A 174 24.00 0.00 -51.59
CA ALA A 174 24.19 -0.79 -52.83
C ALA A 174 25.06 0.01 -53.79
#